data_230705d52eebb92491a16b1d9e757d5e
#
_entry.id   230705d52eebb92491a16b1d9e757d5e
#
_cell.length_a   1.000
_cell.length_b   1.000
_cell.length_c   1.000
_cell.angle_alpha   90.00
_cell.angle_beta   90.00
_cell.angle_gamma   90.00
#
_symmetry.space_group_name_H-M   'P 1'
#
loop_
_entity.id
_entity.type
_entity.pdbx_description
1 polymer ?
#
loop_
_entity_poly.entity_id
_entity_poly.type
_entity_poly.pdbx_seq_one_letter_code
_entity_poly.pdbx_strand_id
1 'polypeptide(L)'
;FYMYPKDKVYDATGKDLNATANGSFYTLYTRLGIDVQGPKLGRAKTSAKVEMDFRGSGTTFSTIRLRHAYLNLDWGKPSLLLGQTWHPLYGDVAPQILNLNMGAPFQPFSRAPQIRFRYKAGDIQLTGAAIWQSQYLSQGPDGKSQKYIKESCIPEIYIGADYKRSNWLVGAGIEMISLKPRTQSVVEDEVYKVDERVTALSY
;
A
#
# COMPACT_ATOMS: atom_id res chain seq x y z
N PHE A 1 -6.32 14.60 9.57
CA PHE A 1 -7.35 14.28 10.57
C PHE A 1 -6.64 13.75 11.80
N TYR A 2 -6.84 14.38 12.94
CA TYR A 2 -6.32 13.93 14.23
C TYR A 2 -7.38 13.07 14.91
N MET A 3 -6.99 11.90 15.41
CA MET A 3 -7.88 11.04 16.21
C MET A 3 -8.09 11.57 17.62
N TYR A 4 -7.21 12.42 18.05
CA TYR A 4 -7.19 12.95 19.40
C TYR A 4 -7.47 14.44 19.37
N PRO A 5 -8.14 15.00 20.38
CA PRO A 5 -8.19 16.44 20.55
C PRO A 5 -6.77 16.99 20.65
N LYS A 6 -6.56 18.21 20.20
CA LYS A 6 -5.28 18.90 20.38
C LYS A 6 -5.00 19.08 21.84
N ASP A 7 -3.72 19.06 22.21
CA ASP A 7 -3.30 19.42 23.56
C ASP A 7 -3.77 20.84 23.91
N LYS A 8 -4.07 21.06 25.19
CA LYS A 8 -4.51 22.36 25.69
C LYS A 8 -3.37 23.36 25.56
N VAL A 9 -3.67 24.52 25.01
CA VAL A 9 -2.76 25.67 24.95
C VAL A 9 -3.47 26.88 25.54
N TYR A 10 -2.97 27.40 26.64
CA TYR A 10 -3.62 28.49 27.38
C TYR A 10 -3.05 29.85 26.95
N ASP A 11 -3.95 30.82 26.78
CA ASP A 11 -3.57 32.21 26.70
C ASP A 11 -3.20 32.82 28.04
N ALA A 12 -2.83 34.12 28.09
CA ALA A 12 -2.48 34.85 29.32
C ALA A 12 -3.64 34.94 30.30
N THR A 13 -4.88 34.70 29.88
CA THR A 13 -6.09 34.72 30.72
C THR A 13 -6.50 33.34 31.21
N GLY A 14 -5.78 32.29 30.83
CA GLY A 14 -6.06 30.91 31.20
C GLY A 14 -7.11 30.23 30.28
N LYS A 15 -7.48 30.84 29.16
CA LYS A 15 -8.42 30.27 28.19
C LYS A 15 -7.69 29.33 27.25
N ASP A 16 -8.25 28.13 27.03
CA ASP A 16 -7.70 27.16 26.09
C ASP A 16 -7.96 27.59 24.66
N LEU A 17 -6.90 27.92 23.92
CA LEU A 17 -6.93 28.35 22.52
C LEU A 17 -7.33 27.22 21.56
N ASN A 18 -7.15 25.95 21.97
CA ASN A 18 -7.51 24.77 21.17
C ASN A 18 -8.98 24.34 21.40
N ALA A 19 -9.66 24.87 22.41
CA ALA A 19 -11.09 24.65 22.67
C ALA A 19 -11.98 25.49 21.75
N THR A 20 -11.71 25.44 20.43
CA THR A 20 -12.45 26.18 19.43
C THR A 20 -13.24 25.21 18.56
N ALA A 21 -14.56 25.46 18.44
CA ALA A 21 -15.41 24.70 17.53
C ALA A 21 -14.94 24.90 16.09
N ASN A 22 -14.78 23.80 15.39
CA ASN A 22 -14.40 23.82 14.00
C ASN A 22 -15.18 22.73 13.24
N GLY A 23 -15.52 22.99 12.00
CA GLY A 23 -16.23 22.05 11.14
C GLY A 23 -15.74 22.14 9.70
N SER A 24 -15.71 21.01 9.04
CA SER A 24 -15.34 20.94 7.63
C SER A 24 -16.12 19.83 6.92
N PHE A 25 -16.35 20.03 5.64
CA PHE A 25 -16.99 19.05 4.77
C PHE A 25 -16.14 18.90 3.50
N TYR A 26 -15.80 17.67 3.16
CA TYR A 26 -14.95 17.38 2.01
C TYR A 26 -15.53 16.26 1.16
N THR A 27 -15.45 16.41 -0.16
CA THR A 27 -15.87 15.40 -1.16
C THR A 27 -14.67 14.66 -1.77
N LEU A 28 -13.50 14.70 -1.13
CA LEU A 28 -12.22 14.17 -1.64
C LEU A 28 -12.21 12.66 -1.85
N TYR A 29 -13.17 11.94 -1.25
CA TYR A 29 -13.35 10.49 -1.45
C TYR A 29 -14.13 10.13 -2.71
N THR A 30 -14.57 11.13 -3.49
CA THR A 30 -15.15 10.88 -4.82
C THR A 30 -14.18 10.09 -5.65
N ARG A 31 -14.66 9.00 -6.25
CA ARG A 31 -13.84 8.09 -7.07
C ARG A 31 -14.36 8.06 -8.49
N LEU A 32 -13.43 8.08 -9.41
CA LEU A 32 -13.67 7.84 -10.82
C LEU A 32 -12.93 6.59 -11.23
N GLY A 33 -13.58 5.70 -11.96
CA GLY A 33 -12.94 4.46 -12.39
C GLY A 33 -13.62 3.83 -13.59
N ILE A 34 -12.88 2.96 -14.24
CA ILE A 34 -13.31 2.17 -15.38
C ILE A 34 -12.90 0.72 -15.11
N ASP A 35 -13.87 -0.18 -15.20
CA ASP A 35 -13.65 -1.62 -15.22
C ASP A 35 -13.89 -2.13 -16.63
N VAL A 36 -12.88 -2.79 -17.22
CA VAL A 36 -12.90 -3.27 -18.60
C VAL A 36 -12.83 -4.79 -18.60
N GLN A 37 -13.71 -5.45 -19.36
CA GLN A 37 -13.59 -6.85 -19.74
C GLN A 37 -13.05 -6.91 -21.16
N GLY A 38 -11.89 -7.53 -21.31
CA GLY A 38 -11.21 -7.64 -22.59
C GLY A 38 -11.50 -8.95 -23.33
N PRO A 39 -11.00 -9.10 -24.55
CA PRO A 39 -11.05 -10.36 -25.29
C PRO A 39 -10.23 -11.43 -24.55
N LYS A 40 -10.54 -12.70 -24.77
CA LYS A 40 -9.74 -13.79 -24.23
C LYS A 40 -8.32 -13.78 -24.82
N LEU A 41 -7.32 -13.95 -23.98
CA LEU A 41 -5.93 -14.19 -24.39
C LEU A 41 -5.65 -15.70 -24.24
N GLY A 42 -5.79 -16.44 -25.32
CA GLY A 42 -5.77 -17.89 -25.28
C GLY A 42 -6.91 -18.43 -24.41
N ARG A 43 -6.58 -19.09 -23.30
CA ARG A 43 -7.57 -19.60 -22.32
C ARG A 43 -7.86 -18.61 -21.19
N ALA A 44 -7.11 -17.54 -21.06
CA ALA A 44 -7.30 -16.55 -20.02
C ALA A 44 -8.46 -15.60 -20.32
N LYS A 45 -9.30 -15.32 -19.34
CA LYS A 45 -10.19 -14.17 -19.33
C LYS A 45 -9.36 -12.96 -18.95
N THR A 46 -9.49 -11.86 -19.70
CA THR A 46 -8.76 -10.63 -19.41
C THR A 46 -9.69 -9.58 -18.82
N SER A 47 -9.21 -8.88 -17.83
CA SER A 47 -9.89 -7.71 -17.27
C SER A 47 -8.88 -6.65 -16.86
N ALA A 48 -9.28 -5.40 -16.88
CA ALA A 48 -8.47 -4.28 -16.42
C ALA A 48 -9.31 -3.34 -15.56
N LYS A 49 -8.65 -2.67 -14.63
CA LYS A 49 -9.26 -1.63 -13.80
C LYS A 49 -8.35 -0.44 -13.70
N VAL A 50 -8.93 0.75 -13.87
CA VAL A 50 -8.31 2.03 -13.51
C VAL A 50 -9.25 2.75 -12.55
N GLU A 51 -8.74 3.22 -11.41
CA GLU A 51 -9.50 3.98 -10.42
C GLU A 51 -8.64 5.08 -9.83
N MET A 52 -9.20 6.27 -9.67
CA MET A 52 -8.57 7.42 -9.04
C MET A 52 -9.50 8.08 -8.03
N ASP A 53 -8.93 8.83 -7.07
CA ASP A 53 -9.63 9.72 -6.16
C ASP A 53 -8.93 11.08 -6.07
N PHE A 54 -9.54 12.04 -5.35
CA PHE A 54 -9.01 13.41 -5.20
C PHE A 54 -8.28 13.61 -3.87
N ARG A 55 -7.83 12.55 -3.22
CA ARG A 55 -7.14 12.58 -1.94
C ARG A 55 -5.63 12.31 -2.08
N GLY A 56 -4.98 12.91 -3.04
CA GLY A 56 -3.52 12.89 -3.17
C GLY A 56 -2.83 13.65 -2.02
N SER A 57 -1.54 13.41 -1.89
CA SER A 57 -0.68 14.12 -0.93
C SER A 57 -0.17 15.43 -1.52
N GLY A 58 0.06 16.43 -0.68
CA GLY A 58 0.63 17.72 -1.08
C GLY A 58 -0.04 18.90 -0.40
N THR A 59 0.34 20.09 -0.82
CA THR A 59 -0.21 21.37 -0.33
C THR A 59 -1.51 21.76 -1.03
N THR A 60 -1.84 21.10 -2.13
CA THR A 60 -3.06 21.38 -2.93
C THR A 60 -4.25 20.63 -2.36
N PHE A 61 -5.38 21.30 -2.24
CA PHE A 61 -6.59 20.77 -1.62
C PHE A 61 -7.15 19.53 -2.32
N SER A 62 -7.14 19.45 -3.64
CA SER A 62 -7.72 18.36 -4.44
C SER A 62 -6.69 17.79 -5.39
N THR A 63 -5.78 16.97 -4.90
CA THR A 63 -4.78 16.31 -5.75
C THR A 63 -5.27 14.94 -6.18
N ILE A 64 -5.25 14.68 -7.49
CA ILE A 64 -5.61 13.38 -8.04
C ILE A 64 -4.60 12.32 -7.58
N ARG A 65 -5.12 11.17 -7.14
CA ARG A 65 -4.33 10.03 -6.74
C ARG A 65 -4.78 8.78 -7.48
N LEU A 66 -3.83 8.11 -8.16
CA LEU A 66 -4.09 6.81 -8.76
C LEU A 66 -4.22 5.75 -7.64
N ARG A 67 -5.35 5.05 -7.62
CA ARG A 67 -5.65 4.00 -6.66
C ARG A 67 -5.37 2.62 -7.22
N HIS A 68 -6.00 2.32 -8.33
CA HIS A 68 -5.88 1.05 -9.03
C HIS A 68 -5.56 1.31 -10.51
N ALA A 69 -4.61 0.58 -11.05
CA ALA A 69 -4.31 0.52 -12.47
C ALA A 69 -3.67 -0.84 -12.74
N TYR A 70 -4.47 -1.84 -13.12
CA TYR A 70 -3.96 -3.19 -13.34
C TYR A 70 -4.69 -3.93 -14.45
N LEU A 71 -3.99 -4.89 -15.03
CA LEU A 71 -4.50 -5.95 -15.89
C LEU A 71 -4.55 -7.25 -15.09
N ASN A 72 -5.61 -8.01 -15.25
CA ASN A 72 -5.75 -9.34 -14.67
C ASN A 72 -6.00 -10.38 -15.75
N LEU A 73 -5.25 -11.47 -15.70
CA LEU A 73 -5.39 -12.65 -16.53
C LEU A 73 -5.89 -13.80 -15.66
N ASP A 74 -7.04 -14.37 -15.96
CA ASP A 74 -7.69 -15.42 -15.18
C ASP A 74 -7.92 -16.68 -16.01
N TRP A 75 -7.26 -17.77 -15.63
CA TRP A 75 -7.41 -19.11 -16.22
C TRP A 75 -8.32 -20.03 -15.38
N GLY A 76 -9.03 -19.48 -14.40
CA GLY A 76 -9.89 -20.21 -13.47
C GLY A 76 -9.18 -20.54 -12.15
N LYS A 77 -8.30 -21.54 -12.11
CA LYS A 77 -7.49 -21.83 -10.93
C LYS A 77 -6.32 -20.85 -10.79
N PRO A 78 -5.40 -20.71 -11.78
CA PRO A 78 -4.36 -19.69 -11.71
C PRO A 78 -4.89 -18.34 -12.20
N SER A 79 -4.37 -17.25 -11.63
CA SER A 79 -4.53 -15.90 -12.14
C SER A 79 -3.25 -15.09 -11.98
N LEU A 80 -3.05 -14.13 -12.86
CA LEU A 80 -1.91 -13.22 -12.87
C LEU A 80 -2.41 -11.77 -12.94
N LEU A 81 -2.01 -10.96 -11.96
CA LEU A 81 -2.29 -9.54 -11.93
C LEU A 81 -1.00 -8.75 -12.15
N LEU A 82 -1.05 -7.78 -13.05
CA LEU A 82 0.06 -6.90 -13.41
C LEU A 82 -0.38 -5.45 -13.23
N GLY A 83 0.24 -4.71 -12.35
CA GLY A 83 -0.05 -3.29 -12.12
C GLY A 83 -0.31 -2.93 -10.67
N GLN A 84 -0.86 -1.73 -10.46
CA GLN A 84 -1.05 -1.16 -9.13
C GLN A 84 -2.39 -1.56 -8.52
N THR A 85 -2.34 -2.14 -7.33
CA THR A 85 -3.53 -2.43 -6.51
C THR A 85 -3.14 -2.57 -5.03
N TRP A 86 -4.09 -2.95 -4.18
CA TRP A 86 -3.87 -3.20 -2.77
C TRP A 86 -2.75 -4.22 -2.52
N HIS A 87 -2.03 -4.01 -1.44
CA HIS A 87 -1.09 -4.99 -0.91
C HIS A 87 -1.80 -6.32 -0.59
N PRO A 88 -1.17 -7.49 -0.83
CA PRO A 88 -1.80 -8.79 -0.57
C PRO A 88 -2.24 -8.99 0.90
N LEU A 89 -1.51 -8.45 1.88
CA LEU A 89 -1.87 -8.50 3.30
C LEU A 89 -3.21 -7.80 3.62
N TYR A 90 -3.67 -6.89 2.77
CA TYR A 90 -5.00 -6.31 2.93
C TYR A 90 -6.12 -7.34 2.74
N GLY A 91 -5.82 -8.42 2.01
CA GLY A 91 -6.76 -9.49 1.70
C GLY A 91 -7.84 -9.11 0.69
N ASP A 92 -8.79 -10.00 0.50
CA ASP A 92 -9.91 -9.83 -0.43
C ASP A 92 -11.16 -9.25 0.24
N VAL A 93 -11.16 -9.12 1.57
CA VAL A 93 -12.30 -8.61 2.36
C VAL A 93 -11.87 -7.36 3.11
N ALA A 94 -12.41 -6.23 2.68
CA ALA A 94 -12.19 -4.97 3.39
C ALA A 94 -12.98 -4.94 4.72
N PRO A 95 -12.37 -4.52 5.84
CA PRO A 95 -13.09 -4.33 7.09
C PRO A 95 -14.21 -3.29 6.91
N GLN A 96 -15.40 -3.59 7.43
CA GLN A 96 -16.53 -2.66 7.42
C GLN A 96 -16.42 -1.71 8.62
N ILE A 97 -15.64 -0.66 8.46
CA ILE A 97 -15.42 0.37 9.48
C ILE A 97 -15.61 1.77 8.87
N LEU A 98 -15.98 2.73 9.70
CA LEU A 98 -16.27 4.10 9.25
C LEU A 98 -15.06 4.80 8.64
N ASN A 99 -13.88 4.59 9.22
CA ASN A 99 -12.63 5.14 8.70
C ASN A 99 -11.53 4.09 8.74
N LEU A 100 -11.15 3.59 7.59
CA LEU A 100 -10.17 2.53 7.43
C LEU A 100 -8.81 2.89 8.04
N ASN A 101 -8.36 4.15 7.87
CA ASN A 101 -7.05 4.59 8.35
C ASN A 101 -7.00 4.80 9.89
N MET A 102 -8.15 4.92 10.53
CA MET A 102 -8.25 5.28 11.94
C MET A 102 -8.93 4.20 12.79
N GLY A 103 -9.67 3.31 12.16
CA GLY A 103 -10.43 2.26 12.84
C GLY A 103 -9.74 0.90 12.88
N ALA A 104 -8.67 0.69 12.08
CA ALA A 104 -7.93 -0.55 12.08
C ALA A 104 -6.62 -0.39 12.89
N PRO A 105 -6.34 -1.27 13.84
CA PRO A 105 -5.08 -1.25 14.60
C PRO A 105 -3.87 -1.60 13.72
N PHE A 106 -4.11 -2.20 12.58
CA PHE A 106 -3.16 -2.74 11.64
C PHE A 106 -3.47 -2.20 10.24
N GLN A 107 -2.49 -1.62 9.57
CA GLN A 107 -2.73 -0.83 8.36
C GLN A 107 -1.98 -1.33 7.12
N PRO A 108 -2.32 -2.50 6.54
CA PRO A 108 -1.71 -3.01 5.31
C PRO A 108 -2.35 -2.36 4.06
N PHE A 109 -2.57 -1.05 4.08
CA PHE A 109 -3.38 -0.34 3.07
C PHE A 109 -2.58 0.27 1.94
N SER A 110 -1.36 -0.18 1.73
CA SER A 110 -0.58 0.30 0.61
C SER A 110 -1.17 -0.15 -0.73
N ARG A 111 -0.99 0.67 -1.74
CA ARG A 111 -1.23 0.33 -3.12
C ARG A 111 0.04 0.60 -3.89
N ALA A 112 0.57 -0.43 -4.50
CA ALA A 112 1.83 -0.36 -5.21
C ALA A 112 1.77 -1.17 -6.51
N PRO A 113 2.59 -0.80 -7.51
CA PRO A 113 2.83 -1.65 -8.66
C PRO A 113 3.31 -3.02 -8.21
N GLN A 114 2.77 -4.07 -8.80
CA GLN A 114 3.07 -5.44 -8.42
C GLN A 114 2.82 -6.41 -9.56
N ILE A 115 3.50 -7.54 -9.49
CA ILE A 115 3.21 -8.76 -10.22
C ILE A 115 2.71 -9.76 -9.18
N ARG A 116 1.44 -10.17 -9.28
CA ARG A 116 0.80 -11.07 -8.32
C ARG A 116 0.27 -12.30 -9.01
N PHE A 117 0.75 -13.44 -8.60
CA PHE A 117 0.23 -14.73 -8.99
C PHE A 117 -0.65 -15.31 -7.88
N ARG A 118 -1.81 -15.86 -8.25
CA ARG A 118 -2.70 -16.57 -7.36
C ARG A 118 -3.04 -17.94 -7.92
N TYR A 119 -3.17 -18.92 -7.05
CA TYR A 119 -3.62 -20.26 -7.39
C TYR A 119 -4.70 -20.75 -6.43
N LYS A 120 -5.88 -21.07 -6.97
CA LYS A 120 -7.02 -21.57 -6.20
C LYS A 120 -7.05 -23.09 -6.22
N ALA A 121 -6.96 -23.71 -5.04
CA ALA A 121 -7.03 -25.15 -4.81
C ALA A 121 -8.21 -25.45 -3.85
N GLY A 122 -9.41 -25.56 -4.39
CA GLY A 122 -10.63 -25.69 -3.58
C GLY A 122 -10.87 -24.47 -2.71
N ASP A 123 -10.91 -24.68 -1.39
CA ASP A 123 -11.11 -23.62 -0.39
C ASP A 123 -9.83 -22.84 -0.07
N ILE A 124 -8.67 -23.24 -0.60
CA ILE A 124 -7.38 -22.61 -0.35
C ILE A 124 -6.98 -21.75 -1.57
N GLN A 125 -6.49 -20.55 -1.29
CA GLN A 125 -5.88 -19.67 -2.26
C GLN A 125 -4.43 -19.41 -1.87
N LEU A 126 -3.49 -19.78 -2.71
CA LEU A 126 -2.08 -19.42 -2.57
C LEU A 126 -1.81 -18.12 -3.32
N THR A 127 -1.02 -17.23 -2.74
CA THR A 127 -0.66 -15.94 -3.32
C THR A 127 0.85 -15.74 -3.25
N GLY A 128 1.48 -15.42 -4.38
CA GLY A 128 2.85 -14.92 -4.45
C GLY A 128 2.86 -13.56 -5.14
N ALA A 129 3.62 -12.60 -4.64
CA ALA A 129 3.71 -11.28 -5.26
C ALA A 129 5.11 -10.68 -5.15
N ALA A 130 5.51 -9.97 -6.21
CA ALA A 130 6.63 -9.04 -6.22
C ALA A 130 6.06 -7.62 -6.28
N ILE A 131 6.42 -6.75 -5.32
CA ILE A 131 5.78 -5.47 -5.07
C ILE A 131 6.83 -4.37 -5.05
N TRP A 132 6.59 -3.27 -5.77
CA TRP A 132 7.44 -2.07 -5.74
C TRP A 132 6.75 -1.01 -4.89
N GLN A 133 7.00 -1.05 -3.58
CA GLN A 133 6.36 -0.16 -2.62
C GLN A 133 6.67 1.31 -2.93
N SER A 134 5.61 2.09 -3.19
CA SER A 134 5.72 3.50 -3.55
C SER A 134 4.88 4.43 -2.70
N GLN A 135 3.97 3.92 -1.89
CA GLN A 135 3.01 4.71 -1.13
C GLN A 135 3.46 4.96 0.32
N TYR A 136 3.90 3.93 1.03
CA TYR A 136 4.45 4.05 2.39
C TYR A 136 5.95 3.79 2.33
N LEU A 137 6.71 4.89 2.38
CA LEU A 137 8.14 4.88 2.15
C LEU A 137 8.89 4.57 3.44
N SER A 138 9.94 3.77 3.31
CA SER A 138 10.86 3.50 4.42
C SER A 138 11.62 4.75 4.84
N GLN A 139 11.84 4.88 6.14
CA GLN A 139 12.67 5.93 6.74
C GLN A 139 14.13 5.48 6.69
N GLY A 140 15.03 6.34 6.25
CA GLY A 140 16.46 6.09 6.19
C GLY A 140 17.28 7.37 6.34
N PRO A 141 18.58 7.38 5.99
CA PRO A 141 19.47 8.53 6.17
C PRO A 141 18.95 9.82 5.52
N ASP A 142 18.32 9.72 4.36
CA ASP A 142 17.78 10.86 3.60
C ASP A 142 16.27 11.06 3.87
N GLY A 143 15.77 10.62 5.03
CA GLY A 143 14.35 10.69 5.37
C GLY A 143 13.53 9.59 4.71
N LYS A 144 12.22 9.85 4.49
CA LYS A 144 11.32 8.92 3.80
C LYS A 144 11.52 9.00 2.29
N SER A 145 11.98 7.92 1.65
CA SER A 145 12.31 7.92 0.23
C SER A 145 12.09 6.57 -0.46
N GLN A 146 11.68 6.63 -1.74
CA GLN A 146 11.67 5.46 -2.63
C GLN A 146 13.09 5.02 -3.05
N LYS A 147 14.10 5.85 -2.81
CA LYS A 147 15.48 5.61 -3.19
C LYS A 147 15.97 4.26 -2.68
N TYR A 148 15.65 3.91 -1.44
CA TYR A 148 16.17 2.72 -0.77
C TYR A 148 15.72 1.41 -1.43
N ILE A 149 14.46 1.30 -1.85
CA ILE A 149 13.98 0.12 -2.57
C ILE A 149 14.45 0.11 -4.02
N LYS A 150 14.55 1.27 -4.66
CA LYS A 150 15.08 1.39 -6.04
C LYS A 150 16.55 0.99 -6.12
N GLU A 151 17.38 1.46 -5.20
CA GLU A 151 18.81 1.14 -5.15
C GLU A 151 19.09 -0.29 -4.71
N SER A 152 18.16 -0.90 -3.99
CA SER A 152 18.18 -2.33 -3.67
C SER A 152 18.01 -3.19 -4.93
N CYS A 153 17.26 -2.75 -5.93
CA CYS A 153 16.85 -3.51 -7.11
C CYS A 153 16.07 -4.81 -6.79
N ILE A 154 15.69 -5.01 -5.53
CA ILE A 154 14.93 -6.17 -5.08
C ILE A 154 13.53 -5.68 -4.71
N PRO A 155 12.47 -6.17 -5.39
CA PRO A 155 11.11 -5.86 -4.98
C PRO A 155 10.81 -6.49 -3.61
N GLU A 156 9.82 -5.97 -2.93
CA GLU A 156 9.21 -6.62 -1.79
C GLU A 156 8.57 -7.92 -2.23
N ILE A 157 8.85 -9.02 -1.56
CA ILE A 157 8.37 -10.36 -1.90
C ILE A 157 7.35 -10.79 -0.84
N TYR A 158 6.17 -11.14 -1.31
CA TYR A 158 5.09 -11.67 -0.46
C TYR A 158 4.74 -13.09 -0.88
N ILE A 159 4.54 -13.97 0.11
CA ILE A 159 3.99 -15.32 -0.06
C ILE A 159 2.94 -15.53 1.03
N GLY A 160 1.74 -15.94 0.64
CA GLY A 160 0.66 -16.18 1.59
C GLY A 160 -0.33 -17.24 1.13
N ALA A 161 -1.13 -17.68 2.09
CA ALA A 161 -2.22 -18.62 1.87
C ALA A 161 -3.48 -18.15 2.61
N ASP A 162 -4.61 -18.21 1.93
CA ASP A 162 -5.93 -17.90 2.46
C ASP A 162 -6.80 -19.16 2.40
N TYR A 163 -7.51 -19.45 3.48
CA TYR A 163 -8.55 -20.45 3.54
C TYR A 163 -9.91 -19.79 3.64
N LYS A 164 -10.79 -20.08 2.69
CA LYS A 164 -12.14 -19.51 2.62
C LYS A 164 -13.17 -20.61 2.50
N ARG A 165 -14.00 -20.77 3.51
CA ARG A 165 -15.12 -21.71 3.51
C ARG A 165 -16.31 -21.16 4.27
N SER A 166 -17.48 -21.17 3.63
CA SER A 166 -18.71 -20.60 4.22
C SER A 166 -18.48 -19.14 4.65
N ASN A 167 -18.63 -18.83 5.92
CA ASN A 167 -18.45 -17.48 6.50
C ASN A 167 -17.05 -17.25 7.09
N TRP A 168 -16.13 -18.23 6.96
CA TRP A 168 -14.76 -18.10 7.47
C TRP A 168 -13.80 -17.70 6.36
N LEU A 169 -12.99 -16.71 6.67
CA LEU A 169 -11.81 -16.35 5.91
C LEU A 169 -10.64 -16.23 6.90
N VAL A 170 -9.65 -17.09 6.75
CA VAL A 170 -8.43 -17.08 7.56
C VAL A 170 -7.25 -17.09 6.61
N GLY A 171 -6.32 -16.17 6.78
CA GLY A 171 -5.14 -16.08 5.95
C GLY A 171 -3.90 -15.76 6.77
N ALA A 172 -2.76 -16.19 6.25
CA ALA A 172 -1.45 -15.86 6.76
C ALA A 172 -0.46 -15.66 5.61
N GLY A 173 0.55 -14.83 5.83
CA GLY A 173 1.57 -14.58 4.83
C GLY A 173 2.87 -14.13 5.46
N ILE A 174 3.93 -14.27 4.69
CA ILE A 174 5.27 -13.77 5.01
C ILE A 174 5.67 -12.79 3.92
N GLU A 175 6.27 -11.69 4.34
CA GLU A 175 6.77 -10.64 3.49
C GLU A 175 8.23 -10.37 3.78
N MET A 176 9.01 -10.18 2.73
CA MET A 176 10.40 -9.80 2.79
C MET A 176 10.63 -8.50 2.04
N ILE A 177 11.20 -7.52 2.70
CA ILE A 177 11.68 -6.29 2.08
C ILE A 177 13.19 -6.18 2.24
N SER A 178 13.89 -5.84 1.16
CA SER A 178 15.33 -5.55 1.18
C SER A 178 15.57 -4.13 0.70
N LEU A 179 16.25 -3.34 1.51
CA LEU A 179 16.51 -1.92 1.27
C LEU A 179 18.02 -1.67 1.19
N LYS A 180 18.40 -0.68 0.38
CA LYS A 180 19.78 -0.17 0.33
C LYS A 180 19.78 1.26 0.87
N PRO A 181 20.16 1.46 2.16
CA PRO A 181 20.06 2.77 2.81
C PRO A 181 20.95 3.82 2.18
N ARG A 182 22.11 3.44 1.67
CA ARG A 182 23.09 4.31 1.05
C ARG A 182 23.93 3.57 0.01
N THR A 183 24.46 4.31 -0.95
CA THR A 183 25.36 3.80 -2.00
C THR A 183 26.79 4.29 -1.80
N GLN A 184 26.97 5.28 -0.94
CA GLN A 184 28.27 5.90 -0.65
C GLN A 184 28.37 6.31 0.82
N SER A 185 29.59 6.40 1.32
CA SER A 185 29.94 6.93 2.63
C SER A 185 31.16 7.84 2.49
N VAL A 186 31.23 8.89 3.29
CA VAL A 186 32.38 9.80 3.35
C VAL A 186 33.16 9.49 4.62
N VAL A 187 34.44 9.21 4.49
CA VAL A 187 35.39 8.99 5.59
C VAL A 187 36.62 9.83 5.29
N GLU A 188 37.01 10.70 6.22
CA GLU A 188 38.19 11.58 6.06
C GLU A 188 38.20 12.39 4.74
N ASP A 189 37.02 12.94 4.36
CA ASP A 189 36.77 13.68 3.11
C ASP A 189 36.88 12.84 1.81
N GLU A 190 37.10 11.55 1.90
CA GLU A 190 37.08 10.63 0.75
C GLU A 190 35.74 9.88 0.65
N VAL A 191 35.26 9.67 -0.59
CA VAL A 191 34.00 9.00 -0.89
C VAL A 191 34.24 7.53 -1.22
N TYR A 192 33.65 6.65 -0.43
CA TYR A 192 33.69 5.21 -0.63
C TYR A 192 32.35 4.65 -1.08
N LYS A 193 32.36 3.70 -2.00
CA LYS A 193 31.18 2.95 -2.40
C LYS A 193 30.75 2.02 -1.26
N VAL A 194 29.46 2.02 -0.96
CA VAL A 194 28.85 1.17 0.06
C VAL A 194 27.79 0.26 -0.58
N ASP A 195 27.75 -1.00 -0.19
CA ASP A 195 26.78 -1.99 -0.65
C ASP A 195 26.05 -2.69 0.53
N GLU A 196 25.82 -1.94 1.58
CA GLU A 196 25.06 -2.42 2.74
C GLU A 196 23.58 -2.57 2.40
N ARG A 197 22.98 -3.65 2.88
CA ARG A 197 21.55 -3.94 2.75
C ARG A 197 20.92 -4.19 4.10
N VAL A 198 19.70 -3.73 4.26
CA VAL A 198 18.85 -4.03 5.41
C VAL A 198 17.69 -4.87 4.88
N THR A 199 17.59 -6.10 5.39
CA THR A 199 16.49 -7.00 5.04
C THR A 199 15.62 -7.22 6.27
N ALA A 200 14.33 -7.01 6.12
CA ALA A 200 13.33 -7.23 7.16
C ALA A 200 12.31 -8.26 6.68
N LEU A 201 11.82 -9.05 7.62
CA LEU A 201 10.71 -9.98 7.44
C LEU A 201 9.53 -9.52 8.27
N SER A 202 8.32 -9.59 7.71
CA SER A 202 7.06 -9.45 8.45
C SER A 202 6.14 -10.63 8.18
N TYR A 203 5.26 -10.92 9.15
CA TYR A 203 4.33 -12.04 9.12
C TYR A 203 3.03 -11.70 9.87
#